data_e6f2d73ce81206e5f6ffd4a0d9ab1d27
#
_entry.id   e6f2d73ce81206e5f6ffd4a0d9ab1d27
#
_cell.length_a   1.000
_cell.length_b   1.000
_cell.length_c   1.000
_cell.angle_alpha   90.00
_cell.angle_beta   90.00
_cell.angle_gamma   90.00
#
_symmetry.space_group_name_H-M   'P 1'
#
loop_
_entity.id
_entity.type
_entity.pdbx_description
1 polymer ?
#
loop_
_entity_poly.entity_id
_entity_poly.type
_entity_poly.pdbx_seq_one_letter_code
_entity_poly.pdbx_strand_id
1 'polypeptide(L)'
;AALDMAAQDDEVKVIILSGSDPHFSSGHDLRDAGRDRLGNDLGAVGTWGGFGLGGAEGRFGREQEIYLQITRRWRNLPKPTIAQVQGKCIAGGLMLAWACDVIVASEDAQFCDPVVTMGVCGVEWFVHPWELGPRKAKELLFTADSWSAREAESFGMVNRVYPRET
;
A
#
# COMPACT_ATOMS: atom_id res chain seq x y z
N ALA A 1 -3.92 -11.02 11.20
CA ALA A 1 -3.29 -11.83 12.27
C ALA A 1 -2.09 -11.11 12.91
N ALA A 2 -0.93 -10.93 12.22
CA ALA A 2 0.26 -10.32 12.84
C ALA A 2 0.00 -8.89 13.38
N LEU A 3 -0.65 -8.03 12.61
CA LEU A 3 -1.01 -6.67 13.05
C LEU A 3 -1.99 -6.68 14.23
N ASP A 4 -2.93 -7.62 14.26
CA ASP A 4 -3.86 -7.74 15.39
C ASP A 4 -3.15 -8.18 16.67
N MET A 5 -2.21 -9.13 16.55
CA MET A 5 -1.36 -9.53 17.67
C MET A 5 -0.54 -8.35 18.19
N ALA A 6 0.14 -7.63 17.31
CA ALA A 6 0.91 -6.45 17.69
C ALA A 6 0.04 -5.33 18.29
N ALA A 7 -1.18 -5.14 17.77
CA ALA A 7 -2.11 -4.15 18.29
C ALA A 7 -2.60 -4.48 19.71
N GLN A 8 -2.77 -5.77 20.03
CA GLN A 8 -3.28 -6.25 21.33
C GLN A 8 -2.19 -6.45 22.38
N ASP A 9 -0.93 -6.53 21.98
CA ASP A 9 0.19 -6.74 22.89
C ASP A 9 0.63 -5.42 23.54
N ASP A 10 0.41 -5.26 24.82
CA ASP A 10 0.75 -4.05 25.57
C ASP A 10 2.24 -3.71 25.58
N GLU A 11 3.12 -4.67 25.33
CA GLU A 11 4.57 -4.45 25.23
C GLU A 11 4.97 -3.82 23.87
N VAL A 12 4.16 -3.98 22.83
CA VAL A 12 4.38 -3.35 21.54
C VAL A 12 3.90 -1.90 21.58
N LYS A 13 4.81 -0.95 21.45
CA LYS A 13 4.50 0.49 21.46
C LYS A 13 4.40 1.11 20.06
N VAL A 14 5.13 0.56 19.10
CA VAL A 14 5.18 1.02 17.70
C VAL A 14 5.24 -0.20 16.79
N ILE A 15 4.60 -0.11 15.64
CA ILE A 15 4.63 -1.17 14.62
C ILE A 15 5.43 -0.66 13.43
N ILE A 16 6.47 -1.41 13.03
CA ILE A 16 7.25 -1.11 11.84
C ILE A 16 6.89 -2.11 10.75
N LEU A 17 6.47 -1.60 9.60
CA LEU A 17 6.25 -2.38 8.39
C LEU A 17 7.45 -2.23 7.46
N SER A 18 8.13 -3.33 7.17
CA SER A 18 9.27 -3.37 6.26
C SER A 18 9.12 -4.49 5.23
N GLY A 19 9.73 -4.34 4.09
CA GLY A 19 9.82 -5.37 3.07
C GLY A 19 11.09 -6.21 3.24
N SER A 20 11.06 -7.44 2.73
CA SER A 20 12.28 -8.24 2.55
C SER A 20 13.12 -7.65 1.42
N ASP A 21 14.46 -7.61 1.60
CA ASP A 21 15.35 -7.13 0.56
C ASP A 21 15.13 -7.84 -0.79
N PRO A 22 15.38 -7.16 -1.90
CA PRO A 22 15.92 -5.79 -2.03
C PRO A 22 14.87 -4.68 -2.06
N HIS A 23 13.58 -5.00 -1.95
CA HIS A 23 12.49 -4.06 -2.18
C HIS A 23 11.46 -4.07 -1.05
N PHE A 24 10.77 -2.95 -0.87
CA PHE A 24 9.64 -2.88 0.06
C PHE A 24 8.45 -3.71 -0.44
N SER A 25 7.93 -3.39 -1.62
CA SER A 25 6.86 -4.16 -2.27
C SER A 25 6.71 -3.78 -3.74
N SER A 26 6.60 -4.77 -4.61
CA SER A 26 6.30 -4.59 -6.03
C SER A 26 4.80 -4.53 -6.33
N GLY A 27 3.94 -4.58 -5.31
CA GLY A 27 2.50 -4.60 -5.46
C GLY A 27 1.94 -6.01 -5.70
N HIS A 28 0.82 -6.07 -6.39
CA HIS A 28 0.10 -7.30 -6.69
C HIS A 28 0.94 -8.29 -7.52
N ASP A 29 0.95 -9.56 -7.16
CA ASP A 29 1.60 -10.59 -7.97
C ASP A 29 0.79 -10.87 -9.24
N LEU A 30 1.24 -10.29 -10.35
CA LEU A 30 0.60 -10.44 -11.65
C LEU A 30 0.80 -11.83 -12.28
N ARG A 31 1.69 -12.66 -11.72
CA ARG A 31 1.95 -14.03 -12.20
C ARG A 31 1.01 -15.05 -11.55
N ASP A 32 0.34 -14.66 -10.48
CA ASP A 32 -0.57 -15.57 -9.79
C ASP A 32 -1.81 -15.82 -10.66
N ALA A 33 -1.81 -16.99 -11.33
CA ALA A 33 -2.98 -17.50 -12.06
C ALA A 33 -4.15 -17.84 -11.13
N GLY A 34 -3.93 -17.83 -9.82
CA GLY A 34 -4.93 -18.08 -8.78
C GLY A 34 -5.79 -16.88 -8.41
N ARG A 35 -5.76 -15.79 -9.18
CA ARG A 35 -6.58 -14.58 -8.97
C ARG A 35 -8.04 -14.85 -8.60
N ASP A 36 -8.60 -15.93 -9.12
CA ASP A 36 -9.98 -16.32 -8.84
C ASP A 36 -10.14 -17.12 -7.52
N ARG A 37 -9.02 -17.55 -6.89
CA ARG A 37 -9.02 -18.38 -5.68
C ARG A 37 -8.80 -17.59 -4.39
N LEU A 38 -8.17 -16.42 -4.46
CA LEU A 38 -7.82 -15.60 -3.30
C LEU A 38 -9.02 -15.16 -2.44
N GLY A 39 -10.22 -15.15 -2.99
CA GLY A 39 -11.42 -14.72 -2.27
C GLY A 39 -12.04 -15.76 -1.34
N ASN A 40 -11.73 -17.06 -1.53
CA ASN A 40 -12.45 -18.12 -0.80
C ASN A 40 -11.80 -18.47 0.54
N ASP A 41 -10.50 -18.19 0.71
CA ASP A 41 -9.74 -18.55 1.91
C ASP A 41 -9.46 -17.37 2.86
N LEU A 42 -9.77 -16.16 2.44
CA LEU A 42 -9.61 -14.97 3.28
C LEU A 42 -10.91 -14.70 4.05
N GLY A 43 -10.83 -14.74 5.36
CA GLY A 43 -11.93 -14.27 6.21
C GLY A 43 -12.22 -12.79 5.94
N ALA A 44 -13.50 -12.44 5.83
CA ALA A 44 -13.93 -11.05 5.69
C ALA A 44 -13.44 -10.22 6.88
N VAL A 45 -12.86 -9.06 6.62
CA VAL A 45 -12.39 -8.11 7.65
C VAL A 45 -13.26 -6.86 7.73
N GLY A 46 -14.16 -6.66 6.77
CA GLY A 46 -15.12 -5.57 6.70
C GLY A 46 -16.56 -6.07 6.68
N THR A 47 -17.43 -5.26 6.12
CA THR A 47 -18.87 -5.52 6.02
C THR A 47 -19.34 -5.80 4.59
N TRP A 48 -18.41 -5.86 3.65
CA TRP A 48 -18.73 -6.12 2.25
C TRP A 48 -18.97 -7.59 2.02
N GLY A 49 -20.07 -7.89 1.36
CA GLY A 49 -20.40 -9.23 0.92
C GLY A 49 -20.05 -9.46 -0.56
N GLY A 50 -20.48 -10.60 -1.09
CA GLY A 50 -20.41 -10.86 -2.53
C GLY A 50 -19.21 -11.68 -3.00
N PHE A 51 -18.37 -12.18 -2.09
CA PHE A 51 -17.20 -13.01 -2.45
C PHE A 51 -17.55 -14.26 -3.26
N GLY A 52 -18.70 -14.87 -2.99
CA GLY A 52 -19.17 -16.07 -3.69
C GLY A 52 -19.84 -15.78 -5.03
N LEU A 53 -20.03 -14.52 -5.40
CA LEU A 53 -20.64 -14.16 -6.67
C LEU A 53 -19.64 -14.32 -7.81
N GLY A 54 -20.12 -14.74 -8.98
CA GLY A 54 -19.32 -14.82 -10.19
C GLY A 54 -19.17 -13.47 -10.88
N GLY A 55 -18.27 -13.40 -11.85
CA GLY A 55 -18.14 -12.25 -12.75
C GLY A 55 -17.62 -10.98 -12.08
N ALA A 56 -18.07 -9.82 -12.61
CA ALA A 56 -17.60 -8.51 -12.19
C ALA A 56 -18.00 -8.17 -10.75
N GLU A 57 -19.18 -8.59 -10.32
CA GLU A 57 -19.71 -8.30 -8.98
C GLU A 57 -18.86 -8.98 -7.89
N GLY A 58 -18.57 -10.28 -8.05
CA GLY A 58 -17.74 -11.01 -7.11
C GLY A 58 -16.29 -10.49 -7.09
N ARG A 59 -15.77 -10.09 -8.25
CA ARG A 59 -14.45 -9.45 -8.34
C ARG A 59 -14.43 -8.13 -7.59
N PHE A 60 -15.40 -7.28 -7.81
CA PHE A 60 -15.53 -6.00 -7.11
C PHE A 60 -15.65 -6.19 -5.59
N GLY A 61 -16.47 -7.14 -5.13
CA GLY A 61 -16.59 -7.44 -3.71
C GLY A 61 -15.26 -7.89 -3.08
N ARG A 62 -14.49 -8.73 -3.78
CA ARG A 62 -13.17 -9.17 -3.33
C ARG A 62 -12.17 -8.02 -3.27
N GLU A 63 -12.11 -7.19 -4.29
CA GLU A 63 -11.20 -6.03 -4.33
C GLU A 63 -11.51 -5.02 -3.23
N GLN A 64 -12.79 -4.73 -2.99
CA GLN A 64 -13.21 -3.89 -1.88
C GLN A 64 -12.75 -4.43 -0.53
N GLU A 65 -12.92 -5.72 -0.29
CA GLU A 65 -12.51 -6.33 0.98
C GLU A 65 -10.99 -6.41 1.12
N ILE A 66 -10.29 -6.93 0.11
CA ILE A 66 -8.86 -7.22 0.18
C ILE A 66 -8.04 -5.91 0.17
N TYR A 67 -8.37 -4.97 -0.70
CA TYR A 67 -7.55 -3.77 -0.84
C TYR A 67 -8.05 -2.61 0.01
N LEU A 68 -9.34 -2.29 -0.04
CA LEU A 68 -9.84 -1.11 0.64
C LEU A 68 -10.05 -1.35 2.14
N GLN A 69 -10.74 -2.42 2.52
CA GLN A 69 -11.07 -2.65 3.94
C GLN A 69 -9.85 -3.06 4.76
N ILE A 70 -8.94 -3.87 4.21
CA ILE A 70 -7.68 -4.21 4.89
C ILE A 70 -6.83 -2.95 5.08
N THR A 71 -6.70 -2.09 4.06
CA THR A 71 -5.95 -0.84 4.16
C THR A 71 -6.54 0.09 5.20
N ARG A 72 -7.87 0.26 5.22
CA ARG A 72 -8.58 1.02 6.26
C ARG A 72 -8.32 0.48 7.66
N ARG A 73 -8.34 -0.85 7.81
CA ARG A 73 -8.06 -1.50 9.08
C ARG A 73 -6.64 -1.22 9.56
N TRP A 74 -5.66 -1.26 8.68
CA TRP A 74 -4.29 -0.91 9.01
C TRP A 74 -4.15 0.55 9.40
N ARG A 75 -4.76 1.45 8.63
CA ARG A 75 -4.77 2.89 8.93
C ARG A 75 -5.37 3.22 10.29
N ASN A 76 -6.30 2.42 10.78
CA ASN A 76 -7.00 2.63 12.04
C ASN A 76 -6.43 1.79 13.20
N LEU A 77 -5.20 1.28 13.10
CA LEU A 77 -4.56 0.60 14.22
C LEU A 77 -4.37 1.56 15.40
N PRO A 78 -4.58 1.09 16.65
CA PRO A 78 -4.51 1.94 17.84
C PRO A 78 -3.08 2.19 18.33
N LYS A 79 -2.08 2.04 17.47
CA LYS A 79 -0.65 2.23 17.75
C LYS A 79 0.02 2.93 16.58
N PRO A 80 1.04 3.76 16.83
CA PRO A 80 1.81 4.36 15.74
C PRO A 80 2.41 3.31 14.82
N THR A 81 2.31 3.56 13.53
CA THR A 81 2.81 2.69 12.47
C THR A 81 3.84 3.42 11.61
N ILE A 82 4.93 2.74 11.28
CA ILE A 82 6.02 3.28 10.47
C ILE A 82 6.24 2.36 9.26
N ALA A 83 6.19 2.90 8.05
CA ALA A 83 6.68 2.21 6.88
C ALA A 83 8.19 2.49 6.70
N GLN A 84 8.99 1.45 6.69
CA GLN A 84 10.41 1.50 6.36
C GLN A 84 10.59 1.02 4.92
N VAL A 85 10.79 1.97 4.01
CA VAL A 85 10.75 1.73 2.57
C VAL A 85 12.14 1.73 1.98
N GLN A 86 12.52 0.62 1.33
CA GLN A 86 13.75 0.49 0.55
C GLN A 86 13.45 -0.03 -0.86
N GLY A 87 14.30 0.33 -1.82
CA GLY A 87 14.15 -0.11 -3.21
C GLY A 87 12.78 0.24 -3.78
N LYS A 88 12.07 -0.70 -4.37
CA LYS A 88 10.79 -0.43 -5.05
C LYS A 88 9.60 -0.48 -4.10
N CYS A 89 8.73 0.52 -4.22
CA CYS A 89 7.43 0.61 -3.57
C CYS A 89 6.40 0.96 -4.65
N ILE A 90 5.73 -0.05 -5.22
CA ILE A 90 4.95 0.08 -6.46
C ILE A 90 3.51 -0.37 -6.23
N ALA A 91 2.55 0.38 -6.78
CA ALA A 91 1.12 0.08 -6.81
C ALA A 91 0.58 -0.32 -5.41
N GLY A 92 0.21 -1.59 -5.19
CA GLY A 92 -0.20 -2.08 -3.88
C GLY A 92 0.82 -1.84 -2.76
N GLY A 93 2.11 -1.71 -3.08
CA GLY A 93 3.14 -1.29 -2.14
C GLY A 93 2.93 0.11 -1.60
N LEU A 94 2.45 1.05 -2.43
CA LEU A 94 2.07 2.40 -1.99
C LEU A 94 0.91 2.35 -1.00
N MET A 95 -0.09 1.51 -1.23
CA MET A 95 -1.21 1.34 -0.30
C MET A 95 -0.74 0.92 1.08
N LEU A 96 0.25 0.02 1.16
CA LEU A 96 0.84 -0.44 2.41
C LEU A 96 1.60 0.69 3.12
N ALA A 97 2.43 1.43 2.38
CA ALA A 97 3.18 2.55 2.94
C ALA A 97 2.24 3.67 3.41
N TRP A 98 1.26 4.05 2.61
CA TRP A 98 0.28 5.10 2.93
C TRP A 98 -0.72 4.73 4.03
N ALA A 99 -0.85 3.44 4.34
CA ALA A 99 -1.63 3.00 5.50
C ALA A 99 -0.89 3.27 6.82
N CYS A 100 0.42 3.46 6.80
CA CYS A 100 1.20 3.80 7.98
C CYS A 100 1.13 5.30 8.30
N ASP A 101 1.38 5.66 9.56
CA ASP A 101 1.34 7.05 10.04
C ASP A 101 2.58 7.84 9.63
N VAL A 102 3.72 7.16 9.53
CA VAL A 102 5.03 7.74 9.21
C VAL A 102 5.70 6.88 8.13
N ILE A 103 6.35 7.54 7.18
CA ILE A 103 7.15 6.87 6.15
C ILE A 103 8.59 7.34 6.27
N VAL A 104 9.51 6.40 6.46
CA VAL A 104 10.95 6.60 6.32
C VAL A 104 11.44 5.81 5.11
N ALA A 105 12.37 6.36 4.35
CA ALA A 105 12.83 5.73 3.13
C ALA A 105 14.35 5.70 3.05
N SER A 106 14.89 4.70 2.37
CA SER A 106 16.29 4.71 1.95
C SER A 106 16.48 5.59 0.71
N GLU A 107 17.70 6.07 0.50
CA GLU A 107 18.04 6.95 -0.65
C GLU A 107 17.76 6.28 -2.01
N ASP A 108 17.82 4.96 -2.06
CA ASP A 108 17.52 4.17 -3.26
C ASP A 108 16.03 3.85 -3.45
N ALA A 109 15.17 4.28 -2.55
CA ALA A 109 13.75 4.01 -2.67
C ALA A 109 13.13 4.74 -3.88
N GLN A 110 12.32 3.98 -4.62
CA GLN A 110 11.57 4.44 -5.79
C GLN A 110 10.11 4.10 -5.64
N PHE A 111 9.27 5.08 -5.82
CA PHE A 111 7.82 4.97 -5.74
C PHE A 111 7.20 5.07 -7.13
N CYS A 112 6.12 4.34 -7.38
CA CYS A 112 5.41 4.40 -8.67
C CYS A 112 3.99 3.86 -8.53
N ASP A 113 3.03 4.53 -9.17
CA ASP A 113 1.71 3.97 -9.45
C ASP A 113 1.50 3.81 -10.96
N PRO A 114 1.91 2.66 -11.55
CA PRO A 114 1.88 2.46 -12.98
C PRO A 114 0.54 1.94 -13.51
N VAL A 115 -0.51 1.87 -12.69
CA VAL A 115 -1.76 1.15 -13.03
C VAL A 115 -2.52 1.78 -14.20
N VAL A 116 -2.29 3.06 -14.52
CA VAL A 116 -2.83 3.69 -15.73
C VAL A 116 -2.38 2.97 -17.02
N THR A 117 -1.19 2.37 -17.01
CA THR A 117 -0.69 1.58 -18.15
C THR A 117 -1.49 0.28 -18.36
N MET A 118 -2.25 -0.13 -17.36
CA MET A 118 -3.16 -1.27 -17.41
C MET A 118 -4.64 -0.85 -17.57
N GLY A 119 -4.90 0.44 -17.81
CA GLY A 119 -6.24 0.98 -17.96
C GLY A 119 -6.99 1.21 -16.64
N VAL A 120 -6.28 1.29 -15.52
CA VAL A 120 -6.83 1.57 -14.19
C VAL A 120 -6.46 2.99 -13.77
N CYS A 121 -7.33 3.69 -13.06
CA CYS A 121 -7.13 5.10 -12.73
C CYS A 121 -6.21 5.36 -11.52
N GLY A 122 -5.87 4.34 -10.76
CA GLY A 122 -5.04 4.40 -9.54
C GLY A 122 -5.31 3.19 -8.67
N VAL A 123 -4.48 2.98 -7.66
CA VAL A 123 -4.73 1.91 -6.68
C VAL A 123 -5.98 2.20 -5.83
N GLU A 124 -6.59 1.16 -5.28
CA GLU A 124 -7.91 1.20 -4.62
C GLU A 124 -7.94 2.12 -3.39
N TRP A 125 -6.84 2.21 -2.65
CA TRP A 125 -6.64 3.21 -1.60
C TRP A 125 -6.17 4.52 -2.21
N PHE A 126 -7.10 5.27 -2.79
CA PHE A 126 -6.83 6.47 -3.60
C PHE A 126 -6.60 7.70 -2.72
N VAL A 127 -5.42 7.80 -2.13
CA VAL A 127 -5.00 8.94 -1.28
C VAL A 127 -3.93 9.83 -1.93
N HIS A 128 -3.60 9.62 -3.18
CA HIS A 128 -2.58 10.37 -3.93
C HIS A 128 -2.64 11.89 -3.72
N PRO A 129 -3.81 12.56 -3.77
CA PRO A 129 -3.86 14.01 -3.59
C PRO A 129 -3.45 14.46 -2.18
N TRP A 130 -3.65 13.62 -1.16
CA TRP A 130 -3.24 13.92 0.22
C TRP A 130 -1.75 13.69 0.43
N GLU A 131 -1.19 12.67 -0.18
CA GLU A 131 0.21 12.30 -0.04
C GLU A 131 1.16 13.16 -0.90
N LEU A 132 0.71 13.58 -2.11
CA LEU A 132 1.53 14.24 -3.12
C LEU A 132 1.11 15.68 -3.42
N GLY A 133 -0.04 16.08 -2.89
CA GLY A 133 -0.73 17.26 -3.36
C GLY A 133 -1.44 17.05 -4.72
N PRO A 134 -2.53 17.77 -5.01
CA PRO A 134 -3.46 17.40 -6.11
C PRO A 134 -2.84 17.54 -7.51
N ARG A 135 -1.90 18.46 -7.73
CA ARG A 135 -1.26 18.63 -9.04
C ARG A 135 -0.21 17.58 -9.32
N LYS A 136 0.65 17.28 -8.35
CA LYS A 136 1.67 16.24 -8.49
C LYS A 136 1.03 14.87 -8.60
N ALA A 137 -0.02 14.60 -7.83
CA ALA A 137 -0.79 13.37 -7.96
C ALA A 137 -1.33 13.15 -9.39
N LYS A 138 -1.91 14.18 -10.01
CA LYS A 138 -2.40 14.09 -11.40
C LYS A 138 -1.27 13.85 -12.39
N GLU A 139 -0.16 14.57 -12.26
CA GLU A 139 1.02 14.39 -13.11
C GLU A 139 1.47 12.93 -13.09
N LEU A 140 1.78 12.39 -11.91
CA LEU A 140 2.28 11.03 -11.74
C LEU A 140 1.26 9.95 -12.16
N LEU A 141 -0.03 10.16 -11.88
CA LEU A 141 -1.08 9.25 -12.31
C LEU A 141 -1.30 9.25 -13.84
N PHE A 142 -1.06 10.38 -14.51
CA PHE A 142 -1.23 10.46 -15.97
C PHE A 142 -0.01 9.90 -16.73
N THR A 143 1.18 10.09 -16.18
CA THR A 143 2.43 9.67 -16.83
C THR A 143 2.88 8.28 -16.43
N ALA A 144 2.48 7.79 -15.26
CA ALA A 144 3.01 6.59 -14.61
C ALA A 144 4.53 6.70 -14.31
N ASP A 145 5.06 7.92 -14.18
CA ASP A 145 6.45 8.13 -13.84
C ASP A 145 6.74 7.68 -12.41
N SER A 146 7.95 7.19 -12.20
CA SER A 146 8.46 6.91 -10.87
C SER A 146 9.00 8.19 -10.23
N TRP A 147 8.93 8.27 -8.91
CA TRP A 147 9.57 9.34 -8.14
C TRP A 147 10.48 8.78 -7.06
N SER A 148 11.54 9.53 -6.77
CA SER A 148 12.57 9.14 -5.82
C SER A 148 12.17 9.41 -4.37
N ALA A 149 12.92 8.84 -3.42
CA ALA A 149 12.77 9.12 -1.99
C ALA A 149 12.89 10.61 -1.67
N ARG A 150 13.85 11.31 -2.30
CA ARG A 150 14.07 12.75 -2.07
C ARG A 150 12.93 13.60 -2.63
N GLU A 151 12.39 13.25 -3.78
CA GLU A 151 11.18 13.90 -4.29
C GLU A 151 10.00 13.68 -3.36
N ALA A 152 9.78 12.43 -2.90
CA ALA A 152 8.74 12.09 -1.95
C ALA A 152 8.89 12.86 -0.62
N GLU A 153 10.10 13.06 -0.13
CA GLU A 153 10.40 13.90 1.03
C GLU A 153 10.04 15.38 0.76
N SER A 154 10.36 15.88 -0.42
CA SER A 154 10.03 17.26 -0.81
C SER A 154 8.54 17.54 -0.92
N PHE A 155 7.74 16.52 -1.24
CA PHE A 155 6.26 16.60 -1.30
C PHE A 155 5.61 16.46 0.08
N GLY A 156 6.37 16.03 1.09
CA GLY A 156 5.85 15.71 2.42
C GLY A 156 5.29 14.29 2.56
N MET A 157 5.38 13.45 1.51
CA MET A 157 4.97 12.04 1.56
C MET A 157 5.90 11.19 2.42
N VAL A 158 7.20 11.44 2.33
CA VAL A 158 8.22 10.77 3.15
C VAL A 158 8.70 11.72 4.24
N ASN A 159 8.74 11.25 5.47
CA ASN A 159 9.15 12.07 6.61
C ASN A 159 10.65 12.29 6.67
N ARG A 160 11.45 11.26 6.34
CA ARG A 160 12.92 11.30 6.36
C ARG A 160 13.51 10.29 5.39
N VAL A 161 14.62 10.67 4.78
CA VAL A 161 15.42 9.80 3.90
C VAL A 161 16.79 9.55 4.52
N TYR A 162 17.18 8.29 4.57
CA TYR A 162 18.45 7.82 5.14
C TYR A 162 19.25 7.01 4.12
N PRO A 163 20.58 6.90 4.28
CA PRO A 163 21.35 5.89 3.57
C PRO A 163 20.78 4.49 3.81
N ARG A 164 20.85 3.61 2.80
CA ARG A 164 20.29 2.25 2.91
C ARG A 164 20.90 1.43 4.04
N GLU A 165 22.16 1.68 4.35
CA GLU A 165 22.94 0.93 5.34
C GLU A 165 22.68 1.39 6.79
N THR A 166 21.80 2.35 6.97
CA THR A 166 21.41 2.88 8.28
C THR A 166 20.19 2.18 8.81
#